data_45f5eff5e8e0b8a3bac2a1447d826ab2
#
_entry.id   45f5eff5e8e0b8a3bac2a1447d826ab2
#
_cell.length_a   1.000
_cell.length_b   1.000
_cell.length_c   1.000
_cell.angle_alpha   90.00
_cell.angle_beta   90.00
_cell.angle_gamma   90.00
#
_symmetry.space_group_name_H-M   'P 1'
#
loop_
_entity.id
_entity.type
_entity.pdbx_description
1 polymer ?
#
loop_
_entity_poly.entity_id
_entity_poly.type
_entity_poly.pdbx_seq_one_letter_code
_entity_poly.pdbx_strand_id
1 'polypeptide(L)'
;MQSALAAVAASLCPRLAFSVGAGPHVKFPSDARERVAIASYPFRDFILGAHDEAAAQKMDLKDFAAHCGEKFNIRKIEPWNRHFGSTEAKYLEEFRATVDKARGAVVNIAVDGDHSPYAADAAECDQAIAFSKKWIDVAVAIGSPSVRTNIAEAKDSKPDLNRTTESLKRVAAYAASKNIVVHLENDNPVTEDPFFIVQLIQKVNSPWLRSNPDFCNTLATGREDYAYKGIAAMFQHAYGICHVKDMETNEQGQVFRVDMTKTFGILKQANYRGYCSMEFDTHGDPYPGTTALIAQTLHYLGSPAS
;
A
#
# COMPACT_ATOMS: atom_id res chain seq x y z
N MET A 1 41.10 -52.94 -34.15
CA MET A 1 40.98 -51.47 -33.99
C MET A 1 39.52 -51.20 -33.85
N GLN A 2 39.05 -51.06 -32.58
CA GLN A 2 37.67 -50.71 -32.24
C GLN A 2 37.65 -49.25 -31.82
N SER A 3 36.89 -48.42 -32.55
CA SER A 3 36.70 -47.01 -32.27
C SER A 3 35.49 -46.89 -31.35
N ALA A 4 35.68 -46.38 -30.11
CA ALA A 4 34.63 -46.06 -29.17
C ALA A 4 34.09 -44.68 -29.49
N LEU A 5 32.80 -44.57 -29.81
CA LEU A 5 32.03 -43.30 -29.84
C LEU A 5 31.61 -42.96 -28.42
N ALA A 6 32.09 -41.85 -27.91
CA ALA A 6 31.58 -41.26 -26.67
C ALA A 6 30.32 -40.43 -26.96
N ALA A 7 29.19 -40.85 -26.39
CA ALA A 7 27.95 -40.09 -26.45
C ALA A 7 27.98 -39.05 -25.33
N VAL A 8 27.94 -37.75 -25.69
CA VAL A 8 27.77 -36.64 -24.78
C VAL A 8 26.26 -36.50 -24.48
N ALA A 9 25.85 -36.87 -23.28
CA ALA A 9 24.51 -36.62 -22.79
C ALA A 9 24.36 -35.15 -22.42
N ALA A 10 23.66 -34.39 -23.25
CA ALA A 10 23.26 -33.03 -22.93
C ALA A 10 22.13 -33.06 -21.86
N SER A 11 22.47 -32.66 -20.66
CA SER A 11 21.51 -32.50 -19.57
C SER A 11 20.58 -31.32 -19.89
N LEU A 12 19.36 -31.61 -20.30
CA LEU A 12 18.28 -30.65 -20.45
C LEU A 12 17.78 -30.27 -19.03
N CYS A 13 18.28 -29.18 -18.47
CA CYS A 13 17.60 -28.53 -17.35
C CYS A 13 16.23 -28.07 -17.84
N PRO A 14 15.12 -28.48 -17.21
CA PRO A 14 13.83 -27.92 -17.52
C PRO A 14 13.84 -26.42 -17.12
N ARG A 15 13.84 -25.56 -18.15
CA ARG A 15 13.48 -24.16 -17.95
C ARG A 15 12.04 -24.17 -17.45
N LEU A 16 11.86 -23.89 -16.15
CA LEU A 16 10.57 -23.50 -15.60
C LEU A 16 10.12 -22.26 -16.40
N ALA A 17 9.34 -22.48 -17.43
CA ALA A 17 8.55 -21.43 -18.06
C ALA A 17 7.56 -20.97 -16.97
N PHE A 18 7.89 -19.89 -16.27
CA PHE A 18 6.88 -19.14 -15.53
C PHE A 18 5.85 -18.71 -16.57
N SER A 19 4.75 -19.42 -16.63
CA SER A 19 3.53 -18.93 -17.25
C SER A 19 3.35 -17.52 -16.69
N VAL A 20 3.30 -16.51 -17.57
CA VAL A 20 2.84 -15.16 -17.19
C VAL A 20 1.38 -15.36 -16.86
N GLY A 21 1.13 -15.79 -15.61
CA GLY A 21 -0.18 -16.05 -15.08
C GLY A 21 -1.01 -14.77 -15.14
N ALA A 22 -2.30 -14.93 -15.32
CA ALA A 22 -3.29 -13.89 -15.20
C ALA A 22 -2.95 -12.98 -13.99
N GLY A 23 -3.06 -11.65 -14.18
CA GLY A 23 -2.77 -10.67 -13.13
C GLY A 23 -3.67 -10.86 -11.90
N PRO A 24 -3.55 -10.01 -10.89
CA PRO A 24 -4.31 -10.14 -9.65
C PRO A 24 -5.82 -10.09 -9.90
N HIS A 25 -6.57 -10.96 -9.22
CA HIS A 25 -8.02 -11.06 -9.34
C HIS A 25 -8.68 -10.62 -8.02
N VAL A 26 -8.72 -9.31 -7.76
CA VAL A 26 -9.49 -8.75 -6.66
C VAL A 26 -10.84 -8.31 -7.19
N LYS A 27 -11.92 -8.78 -6.56
CA LYS A 27 -13.28 -8.31 -6.86
C LYS A 27 -13.56 -7.07 -6.03
N PHE A 28 -13.64 -5.93 -6.69
CA PHE A 28 -14.01 -4.68 -6.04
C PHE A 28 -15.54 -4.54 -5.99
N PRO A 29 -16.09 -4.05 -4.87
CA PRO A 29 -17.52 -3.77 -4.78
C PRO A 29 -17.93 -2.62 -5.71
N SER A 30 -19.17 -2.67 -6.20
CA SER A 30 -19.76 -1.57 -6.98
C SER A 30 -20.40 -0.50 -6.11
N ASP A 31 -20.84 -0.84 -4.91
CA ASP A 31 -21.42 0.10 -3.95
C ASP A 31 -20.34 1.05 -3.42
N ALA A 32 -20.63 2.35 -3.42
CA ALA A 32 -19.68 3.39 -3.02
C ALA A 32 -19.19 3.21 -1.58
N ARG A 33 -20.10 2.87 -0.64
CA ARG A 33 -19.75 2.70 0.78
C ARG A 33 -18.86 1.49 0.99
N GLU A 34 -19.09 0.42 0.27
CA GLU A 34 -18.27 -0.79 0.34
C GLU A 34 -16.87 -0.60 -0.26
N ARG A 35 -16.65 0.47 -1.04
CA ARG A 35 -15.33 0.88 -1.55
C ARG A 35 -14.57 1.79 -0.59
N VAL A 36 -15.20 2.29 0.48
CA VAL A 36 -14.53 3.09 1.50
C VAL A 36 -13.85 2.16 2.51
N ALA A 37 -12.59 2.45 2.81
CA ALA A 37 -11.83 1.84 3.91
C ALA A 37 -11.32 2.91 4.87
N ILE A 38 -10.90 2.51 6.06
CA ILE A 38 -10.32 3.40 7.06
C ILE A 38 -8.91 2.93 7.36
N ALA A 39 -7.92 3.80 7.12
CA ALA A 39 -6.55 3.59 7.55
C ALA A 39 -6.45 3.70 9.08
N SER A 40 -5.61 2.87 9.68
CA SER A 40 -5.38 2.96 11.12
C SER A 40 -4.38 4.08 11.50
N TYR A 41 -3.59 4.57 10.54
CA TYR A 41 -2.60 5.61 10.77
C TYR A 41 -3.17 6.91 11.40
N PRO A 42 -4.32 7.46 10.97
CA PRO A 42 -4.94 8.62 11.62
C PRO A 42 -5.23 8.41 13.11
N PHE A 43 -5.39 7.17 13.54
CA PHE A 43 -5.72 6.78 14.92
C PHE A 43 -4.49 6.36 15.74
N ARG A 44 -3.27 6.72 15.29
CA ARG A 44 -1.99 6.32 15.92
C ARG A 44 -1.87 6.70 17.40
N ASP A 45 -2.54 7.77 17.82
CA ASP A 45 -2.59 8.15 19.23
C ASP A 45 -3.62 7.35 20.06
N PHE A 46 -4.52 6.62 19.39
CA PHE A 46 -5.61 5.84 19.97
C PHE A 46 -5.41 4.33 19.86
N ILE A 47 -4.45 3.87 19.07
CA ILE A 47 -4.15 2.44 18.88
C ILE A 47 -2.78 2.14 19.50
N LEU A 48 -2.65 1.00 20.17
CA LEU A 48 -1.36 0.50 20.69
C LEU A 48 -0.41 0.25 19.52
N GLY A 49 0.79 0.82 19.57
CA GLY A 49 1.88 0.49 18.69
C GLY A 49 2.68 -0.71 19.22
N ALA A 50 3.47 -1.35 18.35
CA ALA A 50 4.29 -2.51 18.70
C ALA A 50 5.32 -2.24 19.82
N HIS A 51 5.66 -0.98 20.06
CA HIS A 51 6.65 -0.55 21.07
C HIS A 51 6.04 0.30 22.19
N ASP A 52 4.72 0.49 22.20
CA ASP A 52 4.06 1.23 23.27
C ASP A 52 3.98 0.36 24.53
N GLU A 53 4.37 0.91 25.66
CA GLU A 53 4.00 0.33 26.96
C GLU A 53 2.47 0.37 27.05
N ALA A 54 1.87 -0.72 27.53
CA ALA A 54 0.41 -0.87 27.60
C ALA A 54 -0.22 0.31 28.35
N ALA A 55 -0.63 1.34 27.61
CA ALA A 55 -1.39 2.44 28.15
C ALA A 55 -2.85 1.97 28.27
N ALA A 56 -3.40 2.06 29.48
CA ALA A 56 -4.74 1.57 29.85
C ALA A 56 -5.92 2.17 29.03
N GLN A 57 -5.65 3.03 28.06
CA GLN A 57 -6.64 3.75 27.26
C GLN A 57 -6.50 3.59 25.74
N LYS A 58 -5.47 2.87 25.26
CA LYS A 58 -5.29 2.64 23.82
C LYS A 58 -5.97 1.33 23.39
N MET A 59 -6.55 1.37 22.20
CA MET A 59 -7.23 0.23 21.58
C MET A 59 -6.20 -0.76 20.99
N ASP A 60 -6.41 -2.07 21.16
CA ASP A 60 -5.68 -3.09 20.37
C ASP A 60 -6.12 -3.01 18.90
N LEU A 61 -5.19 -3.15 17.97
CA LEU A 61 -5.50 -3.18 16.53
C LEU A 61 -6.55 -4.26 16.18
N LYS A 62 -6.62 -5.35 16.94
CA LYS A 62 -7.63 -6.40 16.75
C LYS A 62 -9.06 -5.89 16.86
N ASP A 63 -9.29 -4.83 17.64
CA ASP A 63 -10.62 -4.24 17.84
C ASP A 63 -10.98 -3.17 16.80
N PHE A 64 -10.00 -2.74 15.98
CA PHE A 64 -10.16 -1.61 15.08
C PHE A 64 -11.28 -1.80 14.04
N ALA A 65 -11.46 -3.00 13.48
CA ALA A 65 -12.54 -3.26 12.52
C ALA A 65 -13.94 -3.12 13.14
N ALA A 66 -14.12 -3.61 14.38
CA ALA A 66 -15.37 -3.47 15.12
C ALA A 66 -15.62 -1.99 15.46
N HIS A 67 -14.58 -1.29 15.89
CA HIS A 67 -14.63 0.13 16.21
C HIS A 67 -15.03 0.99 15.00
N CYS A 68 -14.41 0.75 13.84
CA CYS A 68 -14.77 1.44 12.59
C CYS A 68 -16.21 1.15 12.18
N GLY A 69 -16.68 -0.10 12.36
CA GLY A 69 -18.05 -0.48 12.12
C GLY A 69 -19.05 0.27 13.00
N GLU A 70 -18.73 0.44 14.28
CA GLU A 70 -19.55 1.17 15.25
C GLU A 70 -19.57 2.68 14.96
N LYS A 71 -18.39 3.29 14.80
CA LYS A 71 -18.24 4.75 14.73
C LYS A 71 -18.61 5.33 13.36
N PHE A 72 -18.31 4.62 12.28
CA PHE A 72 -18.40 5.16 10.91
C PHE A 72 -19.34 4.35 10.00
N ASN A 73 -19.84 3.19 10.47
CA ASN A 73 -20.52 2.22 9.61
C ASN A 73 -19.68 1.83 8.37
N ILE A 74 -18.37 1.72 8.55
CA ILE A 74 -17.39 1.23 7.58
C ILE A 74 -16.68 0.03 8.20
N ARG A 75 -16.58 -1.08 7.45
CA ARG A 75 -15.99 -2.34 7.94
C ARG A 75 -14.78 -2.79 7.14
N LYS A 76 -14.32 -1.98 6.18
CA LYS A 76 -13.06 -2.19 5.47
C LYS A 76 -11.99 -1.39 6.19
N ILE A 77 -10.88 -2.03 6.50
CA ILE A 77 -9.77 -1.39 7.22
C ILE A 77 -8.46 -1.58 6.47
N GLU A 78 -7.57 -0.63 6.68
CA GLU A 78 -6.18 -0.69 6.29
C GLU A 78 -5.30 -0.51 7.53
N PRO A 79 -4.82 -1.60 8.15
CA PRO A 79 -3.93 -1.50 9.29
C PRO A 79 -2.53 -1.01 8.88
N TRP A 80 -1.94 -0.16 9.73
CA TRP A 80 -0.53 0.22 9.65
C TRP A 80 0.33 -0.82 10.35
N ASN A 81 1.45 -1.20 9.75
CA ASN A 81 2.29 -2.27 10.26
C ASN A 81 2.82 -2.02 11.68
N ARG A 82 3.01 -0.76 12.07
CA ARG A 82 3.49 -0.39 13.41
C ARG A 82 2.45 -0.56 14.52
N HIS A 83 1.18 -0.80 14.17
CA HIS A 83 0.10 -1.10 15.12
C HIS A 83 -0.05 -2.60 15.43
N PHE A 84 0.64 -3.47 14.70
CA PHE A 84 0.60 -4.90 14.99
C PHE A 84 1.41 -5.20 16.26
N GLY A 85 0.76 -5.69 17.31
CA GLY A 85 1.43 -6.10 18.54
C GLY A 85 2.36 -7.31 18.35
N SER A 86 2.10 -8.14 17.32
CA SER A 86 2.96 -9.26 16.92
C SER A 86 2.69 -9.68 15.47
N THR A 87 3.66 -10.36 14.87
CA THR A 87 3.48 -11.07 13.58
C THR A 87 3.51 -12.59 13.72
N GLU A 88 3.42 -13.10 14.95
CA GLU A 88 3.34 -14.53 15.23
C GLU A 88 1.98 -15.11 14.80
N ALA A 89 1.96 -16.36 14.37
CA ALA A 89 0.78 -17.02 13.81
C ALA A 89 -0.47 -16.88 14.70
N LYS A 90 -0.33 -17.10 16.02
CA LYS A 90 -1.43 -16.99 16.97
C LYS A 90 -2.05 -15.60 16.99
N TYR A 91 -1.23 -14.53 17.00
CA TYR A 91 -1.74 -13.15 16.97
C TYR A 91 -2.49 -12.85 15.67
N LEU A 92 -1.94 -13.29 14.53
CA LEU A 92 -2.54 -13.07 13.21
C LEU A 92 -3.86 -13.84 13.05
N GLU A 93 -3.95 -15.06 13.58
CA GLU A 93 -5.20 -15.84 13.64
C GLU A 93 -6.27 -15.13 14.49
N GLU A 94 -5.90 -14.65 15.68
CA GLU A 94 -6.78 -13.88 16.55
C GLU A 94 -7.24 -12.58 15.87
N PHE A 95 -6.31 -11.83 15.26
CA PHE A 95 -6.62 -10.60 14.51
C PHE A 95 -7.65 -10.89 13.39
N ARG A 96 -7.39 -11.89 12.57
CA ARG A 96 -8.30 -12.30 11.49
C ARG A 96 -9.68 -12.68 12.05
N ALA A 97 -9.73 -13.48 13.10
CA ALA A 97 -10.99 -13.91 13.72
C ALA A 97 -11.81 -12.72 14.26
N THR A 98 -11.17 -11.69 14.83
CA THR A 98 -11.86 -10.48 15.31
C THR A 98 -12.38 -9.63 14.17
N VAL A 99 -11.63 -9.49 13.06
CA VAL A 99 -12.08 -8.80 11.84
C VAL A 99 -13.28 -9.52 11.23
N ASP A 100 -13.22 -10.86 11.12
CA ASP A 100 -14.33 -11.68 10.59
C ASP A 100 -15.57 -11.57 11.49
N LYS A 101 -15.43 -11.61 12.82
CA LYS A 101 -16.52 -11.41 13.80
C LYS A 101 -17.17 -10.03 13.66
N ALA A 102 -16.39 -8.99 13.36
CA ALA A 102 -16.90 -7.66 13.06
C ALA A 102 -17.57 -7.55 11.69
N ARG A 103 -17.59 -8.63 10.89
CA ARG A 103 -18.00 -8.65 9.48
C ARG A 103 -17.19 -7.64 8.66
N GLY A 104 -15.93 -7.47 9.03
CA GLY A 104 -14.98 -6.58 8.39
C GLY A 104 -14.15 -7.28 7.33
N ALA A 105 -13.26 -6.52 6.70
CA ALA A 105 -12.20 -7.04 5.86
C ALA A 105 -10.98 -6.12 5.88
N VAL A 106 -9.79 -6.71 5.86
CA VAL A 106 -8.55 -5.98 5.58
C VAL A 106 -8.43 -5.85 4.07
N VAL A 107 -8.26 -4.62 3.57
CA VAL A 107 -8.17 -4.35 2.13
C VAL A 107 -6.76 -4.03 1.66
N ASN A 108 -5.89 -3.64 2.57
CA ASN A 108 -4.46 -3.39 2.39
C ASN A 108 -3.77 -3.38 3.74
N ILE A 109 -2.45 -3.52 3.77
CA ILE A 109 -1.62 -3.21 4.94
C ILE A 109 -0.67 -2.10 4.52
N ALA A 110 -0.69 -0.96 5.23
CA ALA A 110 0.32 0.08 5.07
C ALA A 110 1.60 -0.36 5.80
N VAL A 111 2.71 -0.51 5.06
CA VAL A 111 3.96 -1.07 5.59
C VAL A 111 5.08 -0.07 5.43
N ASP A 112 5.59 0.44 6.54
CA ASP A 112 6.78 1.28 6.61
C ASP A 112 7.95 0.46 7.12
N GLY A 113 8.95 0.28 6.26
CA GLY A 113 10.21 -0.37 6.56
C GLY A 113 11.34 0.66 6.64
N ASP A 114 12.41 0.28 7.34
CA ASP A 114 13.56 1.15 7.57
C ASP A 114 14.76 0.81 6.67
N HIS A 115 14.65 -0.27 5.87
CA HIS A 115 15.71 -0.72 4.96
C HIS A 115 15.48 -0.24 3.54
N SER A 116 16.54 0.26 2.89
CA SER A 116 16.45 0.85 1.56
C SER A 116 16.60 -0.19 0.44
N PRO A 117 15.67 -0.24 -0.53
CA PRO A 117 15.75 -1.17 -1.66
C PRO A 117 16.79 -0.75 -2.71
N TYR A 118 17.47 0.40 -2.55
CA TYR A 118 18.45 0.92 -3.49
C TYR A 118 19.81 1.27 -2.86
N ALA A 119 20.06 0.88 -1.63
CA ALA A 119 21.34 1.10 -0.96
C ALA A 119 22.52 0.61 -1.83
N ALA A 120 23.68 1.20 -1.66
CA ALA A 120 24.91 0.71 -2.30
C ALA A 120 25.33 -0.63 -1.70
N ASP A 121 25.05 -0.85 -0.42
CA ASP A 121 25.20 -2.14 0.25
C ASP A 121 24.10 -3.10 -0.18
N ALA A 122 24.50 -4.20 -0.81
CA ALA A 122 23.57 -5.24 -1.26
C ALA A 122 22.85 -5.96 -0.07
N ALA A 123 23.48 -6.03 1.10
CA ALA A 123 22.88 -6.63 2.28
C ALA A 123 21.69 -5.81 2.78
N GLU A 124 21.78 -4.48 2.70
CA GLU A 124 20.69 -3.57 3.03
C GLU A 124 19.49 -3.74 2.06
N CYS A 125 19.77 -3.86 0.75
CA CYS A 125 18.73 -4.19 -0.22
C CYS A 125 18.07 -5.54 0.05
N ASP A 126 18.85 -6.55 0.44
CA ASP A 126 18.32 -7.88 0.78
C ASP A 126 17.42 -7.82 2.04
N GLN A 127 17.76 -6.99 3.02
CA GLN A 127 16.92 -6.75 4.20
C GLN A 127 15.60 -6.08 3.82
N ALA A 128 15.61 -5.06 2.96
CA ALA A 128 14.40 -4.40 2.43
C ALA A 128 13.47 -5.41 1.74
N ILE A 129 14.05 -6.29 0.91
CA ILE A 129 13.29 -7.34 0.22
C ILE A 129 12.73 -8.37 1.21
N ALA A 130 13.52 -8.81 2.19
CA ALA A 130 13.10 -9.77 3.21
C ALA A 130 11.96 -9.19 4.07
N PHE A 131 12.04 -7.91 4.43
CA PHE A 131 11.01 -7.20 5.16
C PHE A 131 9.70 -7.13 4.37
N SER A 132 9.75 -6.75 3.09
CA SER A 132 8.56 -6.72 2.22
C SER A 132 7.94 -8.12 2.09
N LYS A 133 8.73 -9.17 1.92
CA LYS A 133 8.25 -10.56 1.85
C LYS A 133 7.57 -11.01 3.14
N LYS A 134 8.11 -10.63 4.30
CA LYS A 134 7.49 -10.89 5.60
C LYS A 134 6.07 -10.32 5.66
N TRP A 135 5.89 -9.06 5.23
CA TRP A 135 4.57 -8.42 5.26
C TRP A 135 3.61 -8.95 4.19
N ILE A 136 4.11 -9.46 3.08
CA ILE A 136 3.31 -10.24 2.11
C ILE A 136 2.79 -11.53 2.77
N ASP A 137 3.60 -12.25 3.55
CA ASP A 137 3.16 -13.44 4.28
C ASP A 137 2.14 -13.09 5.38
N VAL A 138 2.31 -11.95 6.08
CA VAL A 138 1.32 -11.42 7.02
C VAL A 138 0.00 -11.14 6.30
N ALA A 139 0.04 -10.50 5.13
CA ALA A 139 -1.17 -10.23 4.33
C ALA A 139 -1.93 -11.51 3.98
N VAL A 140 -1.21 -12.58 3.58
CA VAL A 140 -1.82 -13.90 3.36
C VAL A 140 -2.49 -14.42 4.61
N ALA A 141 -1.81 -14.36 5.77
CA ALA A 141 -2.31 -14.89 7.03
C ALA A 141 -3.61 -14.20 7.49
N ILE A 142 -3.70 -12.88 7.33
CA ILE A 142 -4.88 -12.11 7.78
C ILE A 142 -5.93 -11.92 6.68
N GLY A 143 -5.70 -12.42 5.46
CA GLY A 143 -6.64 -12.33 4.34
C GLY A 143 -6.66 -10.97 3.63
N SER A 144 -5.60 -10.15 3.75
CA SER A 144 -5.45 -8.93 2.97
C SER A 144 -5.07 -9.26 1.52
N PRO A 145 -5.70 -8.63 0.51
CA PRO A 145 -5.35 -8.85 -0.90
C PRO A 145 -4.08 -8.09 -1.32
N SER A 146 -3.59 -7.18 -0.50
CA SER A 146 -2.48 -6.31 -0.86
C SER A 146 -1.70 -5.77 0.32
N VAL A 147 -0.52 -5.25 0.01
CA VAL A 147 0.31 -4.44 0.92
C VAL A 147 0.79 -3.19 0.18
N ARG A 148 0.90 -2.06 0.86
CA ARG A 148 1.69 -0.92 0.41
C ARG A 148 3.06 -1.01 1.08
N THR A 149 4.13 -0.93 0.33
CA THR A 149 5.49 -0.85 0.86
C THR A 149 6.09 0.53 0.53
N ASN A 150 6.88 1.07 1.44
CA ASN A 150 7.62 2.31 1.21
C ASN A 150 8.97 2.04 0.52
N ILE A 151 9.58 3.12 0.00
CA ILE A 151 10.96 3.16 -0.51
C ILE A 151 11.80 3.96 0.49
N ALA A 152 12.27 3.31 1.54
CA ALA A 152 13.06 3.96 2.58
C ALA A 152 14.36 4.55 2.01
N GLU A 153 14.78 5.69 2.57
CA GLU A 153 16.01 6.37 2.17
C GLU A 153 17.27 5.56 2.50
N ALA A 154 18.20 5.51 1.55
CA ALA A 154 19.52 4.94 1.81
C ALA A 154 20.43 5.97 2.44
N LYS A 155 21.24 5.55 3.42
CA LYS A 155 22.25 6.40 4.07
C LYS A 155 23.50 6.60 3.21
N ASP A 156 23.73 5.71 2.25
CA ASP A 156 24.97 5.57 1.47
C ASP A 156 24.83 5.93 -0.01
N SER A 157 23.62 6.21 -0.47
CA SER A 157 23.34 6.49 -1.88
C SER A 157 22.10 7.35 -2.07
N LYS A 158 22.02 7.98 -3.25
CA LYS A 158 20.79 8.67 -3.70
C LYS A 158 19.85 7.65 -4.35
N PRO A 159 18.55 7.98 -4.48
CA PRO A 159 17.58 7.14 -5.20
C PRO A 159 18.11 6.67 -6.55
N ASP A 160 18.11 5.38 -6.77
CA ASP A 160 18.63 4.72 -7.97
C ASP A 160 17.55 3.86 -8.61
N LEU A 161 17.12 4.28 -9.79
CA LEU A 161 16.04 3.62 -10.53
C LEU A 161 16.34 2.15 -10.84
N ASN A 162 17.60 1.81 -11.17
CA ASN A 162 17.96 0.45 -11.56
C ASN A 162 17.99 -0.48 -10.34
N ARG A 163 18.69 -0.08 -9.26
CA ARG A 163 18.74 -0.88 -8.03
C ARG A 163 17.36 -1.06 -7.41
N THR A 164 16.58 0.02 -7.31
CA THR A 164 15.18 -0.08 -6.84
C THR A 164 14.36 -1.04 -7.70
N THR A 165 14.51 -0.95 -9.04
CA THR A 165 13.80 -1.85 -9.96
C THR A 165 14.17 -3.32 -9.73
N GLU A 166 15.44 -3.66 -9.54
CA GLU A 166 15.86 -5.05 -9.32
C GLU A 166 15.34 -5.58 -7.97
N SER A 167 15.35 -4.77 -6.92
CA SER A 167 14.76 -5.13 -5.63
C SER A 167 13.25 -5.35 -5.74
N LEU A 168 12.53 -4.42 -6.38
CA LEU A 168 11.08 -4.52 -6.57
C LEU A 168 10.66 -5.68 -7.49
N LYS A 169 11.46 -6.07 -8.47
CA LYS A 169 11.21 -7.30 -9.27
C LYS A 169 11.18 -8.54 -8.38
N ARG A 170 12.11 -8.64 -7.43
CA ARG A 170 12.17 -9.76 -6.47
C ARG A 170 10.98 -9.77 -5.53
N VAL A 171 10.54 -8.60 -5.07
CA VAL A 171 9.34 -8.43 -4.25
C VAL A 171 8.08 -8.78 -5.04
N ALA A 172 7.92 -8.25 -6.25
CA ALA A 172 6.76 -8.49 -7.11
C ALA A 172 6.64 -9.96 -7.54
N ALA A 173 7.76 -10.65 -7.81
CA ALA A 173 7.76 -12.07 -8.11
C ALA A 173 7.30 -12.92 -6.92
N TYR A 174 7.71 -12.55 -5.71
CA TYR A 174 7.24 -13.21 -4.48
C TYR A 174 5.75 -12.95 -4.24
N ALA A 175 5.31 -11.71 -4.38
CA ALA A 175 3.92 -11.30 -4.25
C ALA A 175 3.01 -12.04 -5.24
N ALA A 176 3.45 -12.21 -6.50
CA ALA A 176 2.78 -13.00 -7.51
C ALA A 176 2.56 -14.46 -7.07
N SER A 177 3.57 -15.07 -6.44
CA SER A 177 3.47 -16.45 -5.93
C SER A 177 2.47 -16.61 -4.78
N LYS A 178 2.13 -15.52 -4.11
CA LYS A 178 1.21 -15.46 -2.96
C LYS A 178 -0.17 -14.88 -3.33
N ASN A 179 -0.37 -14.43 -4.56
CA ASN A 179 -1.56 -13.72 -5.02
C ASN A 179 -1.83 -12.42 -4.22
N ILE A 180 -0.76 -11.69 -3.88
CA ILE A 180 -0.82 -10.42 -3.15
C ILE A 180 -0.34 -9.30 -4.08
N VAL A 181 -1.05 -8.17 -4.12
CA VAL A 181 -0.62 -6.97 -4.85
C VAL A 181 0.27 -6.11 -3.95
N VAL A 182 1.38 -5.65 -4.49
CA VAL A 182 2.25 -4.67 -3.82
C VAL A 182 1.97 -3.29 -4.41
N HIS A 183 1.77 -2.32 -3.55
CA HIS A 183 1.55 -0.93 -3.94
C HIS A 183 2.73 -0.05 -3.52
N LEU A 184 3.00 0.98 -4.34
CA LEU A 184 3.93 2.07 -4.02
C LEU A 184 3.13 3.36 -3.90
N GLU A 185 3.37 4.12 -2.86
CA GLU A 185 2.70 5.37 -2.56
C GLU A 185 3.62 6.57 -2.83
N ASN A 186 3.06 7.70 -3.23
CA ASN A 186 3.75 8.98 -3.29
C ASN A 186 3.79 9.62 -1.90
N ASP A 187 4.64 9.11 -1.02
CA ASP A 187 4.78 9.57 0.36
C ASP A 187 6.03 10.46 0.51
N ASN A 188 7.21 9.89 0.57
CA ASN A 188 8.46 10.64 0.70
C ASN A 188 8.81 11.39 -0.61
N PRO A 189 8.97 12.73 -0.59
CA PRO A 189 9.22 13.50 -1.82
C PRO A 189 10.59 13.20 -2.47
N VAL A 190 11.51 12.56 -1.76
CA VAL A 190 12.86 12.21 -2.26
C VAL A 190 12.87 10.83 -2.92
N THR A 191 12.26 9.83 -2.27
CA THR A 191 12.32 8.41 -2.68
C THR A 191 11.06 7.94 -3.37
N GLU A 192 9.94 8.65 -3.18
CA GLU A 192 8.60 8.28 -3.60
C GLU A 192 7.93 9.39 -4.43
N ASP A 193 8.74 10.13 -5.20
CA ASP A 193 8.21 11.05 -6.19
C ASP A 193 7.26 10.32 -7.17
N PRO A 194 6.06 10.85 -7.47
CA PRO A 194 5.04 10.14 -8.24
C PRO A 194 5.51 9.71 -9.63
N PHE A 195 6.37 10.48 -10.30
CA PHE A 195 6.90 10.10 -11.62
C PHE A 195 8.02 9.06 -11.50
N PHE A 196 8.79 9.09 -10.42
CA PHE A 196 9.77 8.04 -10.13
C PHE A 196 9.06 6.70 -9.86
N ILE A 197 7.97 6.70 -9.08
CA ILE A 197 7.12 5.52 -8.87
C ILE A 197 6.57 4.97 -10.18
N VAL A 198 6.04 5.84 -11.06
CA VAL A 198 5.53 5.42 -12.37
C VAL A 198 6.63 4.77 -13.20
N GLN A 199 7.85 5.35 -13.23
CA GLN A 199 8.99 4.75 -13.92
C GLN A 199 9.37 3.37 -13.34
N LEU A 200 9.35 3.22 -12.01
CA LEU A 200 9.60 1.93 -11.36
C LEU A 200 8.59 0.88 -11.76
N ILE A 201 7.29 1.20 -11.70
CA ILE A 201 6.21 0.27 -12.07
C ILE A 201 6.34 -0.15 -13.53
N GLN A 202 6.59 0.79 -14.43
CA GLN A 202 6.80 0.51 -15.87
C GLN A 202 8.04 -0.35 -16.10
N LYS A 203 9.13 -0.11 -15.39
CA LYS A 203 10.38 -0.82 -15.55
C LYS A 203 10.36 -2.21 -14.92
N VAL A 204 9.68 -2.41 -13.80
CA VAL A 204 9.42 -3.73 -13.21
C VAL A 204 8.48 -4.54 -14.10
N ASN A 205 7.52 -3.90 -14.75
CA ASN A 205 6.57 -4.48 -15.70
C ASN A 205 5.87 -5.74 -15.16
N SER A 206 5.36 -5.65 -13.93
CA SER A 206 4.63 -6.74 -13.29
C SER A 206 3.21 -6.30 -12.92
N PRO A 207 2.17 -7.11 -13.19
CA PRO A 207 0.82 -6.79 -12.75
C PRO A 207 0.65 -6.84 -11.23
N TRP A 208 1.65 -7.32 -10.51
CA TRP A 208 1.66 -7.45 -9.05
C TRP A 208 2.35 -6.28 -8.34
N LEU A 209 2.89 -5.30 -9.11
CA LEU A 209 3.39 -4.03 -8.58
C LEU A 209 2.55 -2.89 -9.15
N ARG A 210 1.87 -2.15 -8.29
CA ARG A 210 0.91 -1.11 -8.64
C ARG A 210 1.16 0.15 -7.83
N SER A 211 0.52 1.25 -8.20
CA SER A 211 0.56 2.47 -7.40
C SER A 211 -0.59 2.54 -6.39
N ASN A 212 -0.32 3.21 -5.28
CA ASN A 212 -1.28 3.72 -4.30
C ASN A 212 -1.20 5.26 -4.36
N PRO A 213 -2.03 5.93 -5.19
CA PRO A 213 -2.02 7.39 -5.21
C PRO A 213 -2.55 7.96 -3.90
N ASP A 214 -1.72 8.74 -3.19
CA ASP A 214 -2.16 9.61 -2.10
C ASP A 214 -2.53 10.99 -2.65
N PHE A 215 -3.61 11.56 -2.16
CA PHE A 215 -4.18 12.79 -2.70
C PHE A 215 -3.42 14.05 -2.28
N CYS A 216 -2.69 14.03 -1.17
CA CYS A 216 -2.12 15.22 -0.56
C CYS A 216 -0.60 15.24 -0.43
N ASN A 217 0.07 14.10 -0.20
CA ASN A 217 1.50 14.04 0.13
C ASN A 217 2.38 14.86 -0.83
N THR A 218 2.21 14.67 -2.14
CA THR A 218 2.96 15.47 -3.13
C THR A 218 2.50 16.94 -3.16
N LEU A 219 1.22 17.22 -2.88
CA LEU A 219 0.68 18.58 -2.82
C LEU A 219 1.30 19.36 -1.66
N ALA A 220 1.55 18.71 -0.53
CA ALA A 220 2.19 19.30 0.65
C ALA A 220 3.64 19.79 0.39
N THR A 221 4.24 19.42 -0.75
CA THR A 221 5.51 19.99 -1.21
C THR A 221 5.38 21.40 -1.81
N GLY A 222 4.16 21.93 -1.95
CA GLY A 222 3.87 23.25 -2.54
C GLY A 222 3.90 23.31 -4.07
N ARG A 223 4.01 22.16 -4.76
CA ARG A 223 4.07 22.07 -6.22
C ARG A 223 2.73 21.58 -6.80
N GLU A 224 1.68 22.40 -6.72
CA GLU A 224 0.30 22.00 -7.02
C GLU A 224 0.12 21.36 -8.41
N ASP A 225 0.53 22.03 -9.48
CA ASP A 225 0.41 21.49 -10.84
C ASP A 225 1.17 20.15 -11.02
N TYR A 226 2.32 20.05 -10.39
CA TYR A 226 3.13 18.84 -10.40
C TYR A 226 2.44 17.70 -9.68
N ALA A 227 1.85 17.98 -8.52
CA ALA A 227 1.13 17.01 -7.72
C ALA A 227 -0.06 16.41 -8.49
N TYR A 228 -0.92 17.22 -9.08
CA TYR A 228 -2.06 16.72 -9.86
C TYR A 228 -1.66 15.95 -11.12
N LYS A 229 -0.59 16.37 -11.81
CA LYS A 229 -0.01 15.60 -12.93
C LYS A 229 0.53 14.26 -12.45
N GLY A 230 1.21 14.24 -11.32
CA GLY A 230 1.73 13.03 -10.69
C GLY A 230 0.63 12.05 -10.29
N ILE A 231 -0.39 12.54 -9.59
CA ILE A 231 -1.58 11.75 -9.20
C ILE A 231 -2.25 11.16 -10.45
N ALA A 232 -2.42 11.95 -11.51
CA ALA A 232 -3.02 11.48 -12.75
C ALA A 232 -2.18 10.37 -13.41
N ALA A 233 -0.86 10.52 -13.42
CA ALA A 233 0.06 9.48 -13.93
C ALA A 233 0.00 8.20 -13.08
N MET A 234 -0.04 8.32 -11.75
CA MET A 234 -0.17 7.19 -10.84
C MET A 234 -1.50 6.45 -11.01
N PHE A 235 -2.63 7.16 -11.18
CA PHE A 235 -3.92 6.51 -11.38
C PHE A 235 -3.99 5.63 -12.64
N GLN A 236 -3.14 5.84 -13.66
CA GLN A 236 -3.02 4.91 -14.80
C GLN A 236 -2.44 3.55 -14.40
N HIS A 237 -1.81 3.46 -13.24
CA HIS A 237 -1.18 2.27 -12.69
C HIS A 237 -1.81 1.82 -11.36
N ALA A 238 -2.81 2.53 -10.84
CA ALA A 238 -3.50 2.19 -9.60
C ALA A 238 -4.39 0.96 -9.76
N TYR A 239 -4.51 0.15 -8.69
CA TYR A 239 -5.32 -1.06 -8.74
C TYR A 239 -6.16 -1.29 -7.49
N GLY A 240 -5.53 -1.54 -6.34
CA GLY A 240 -6.20 -2.03 -5.14
C GLY A 240 -6.71 -0.93 -4.22
N ILE A 241 -5.90 0.09 -3.99
CA ILE A 241 -6.14 1.12 -2.99
C ILE A 241 -5.62 2.49 -3.46
N CYS A 242 -6.23 3.56 -2.97
CA CYS A 242 -5.70 4.92 -2.96
C CYS A 242 -5.96 5.54 -1.57
N HIS A 243 -5.07 6.43 -1.13
CA HIS A 243 -5.23 7.19 0.10
C HIS A 243 -5.98 8.49 -0.18
N VAL A 244 -7.05 8.70 0.58
CA VAL A 244 -7.88 9.90 0.48
C VAL A 244 -7.59 10.80 1.66
N LYS A 245 -6.97 11.94 1.36
CA LYS A 245 -6.76 13.07 2.27
C LYS A 245 -7.45 14.28 1.67
N ASP A 246 -8.08 15.13 2.46
CA ASP A 246 -8.61 16.42 2.00
C ASP A 246 -7.69 17.58 2.36
N MET A 247 -6.75 17.35 3.27
CA MET A 247 -5.73 18.32 3.66
C MET A 247 -4.56 17.64 4.36
N GLU A 248 -3.44 18.35 4.42
CA GLU A 248 -2.27 17.98 5.18
C GLU A 248 -1.57 19.24 5.72
N THR A 249 -0.90 19.13 6.84
CA THR A 249 -0.10 20.21 7.42
C THR A 249 1.37 19.80 7.39
N ASN A 250 2.20 20.53 6.66
CA ASN A 250 3.62 20.24 6.60
C ASN A 250 4.35 20.60 7.91
N GLU A 251 5.62 20.21 8.02
CA GLU A 251 6.45 20.47 9.20
C GLU A 251 6.56 21.95 9.58
N GLN A 252 6.38 22.86 8.63
CA GLN A 252 6.39 24.31 8.85
C GLN A 252 5.03 24.86 9.29
N GLY A 253 4.02 24.00 9.51
CA GLY A 253 2.67 24.37 9.92
C GLY A 253 1.81 24.96 8.78
N GLN A 254 2.25 24.85 7.53
CA GLN A 254 1.48 25.28 6.37
C GLN A 254 0.45 24.20 5.99
N VAL A 255 -0.80 24.63 5.83
CA VAL A 255 -1.92 23.73 5.45
C VAL A 255 -2.09 23.73 3.95
N PHE A 256 -2.08 22.53 3.36
CA PHE A 256 -2.39 22.26 1.96
C PHE A 256 -3.75 21.58 1.87
N ARG A 257 -4.59 22.05 0.96
CA ARG A 257 -5.95 21.50 0.75
C ARG A 257 -6.08 20.91 -0.63
N VAL A 258 -6.64 19.70 -0.69
CA VAL A 258 -6.89 18.99 -1.92
C VAL A 258 -8.15 19.53 -2.61
N ASP A 259 -8.06 19.83 -3.89
CA ASP A 259 -9.26 19.98 -4.73
C ASP A 259 -9.87 18.58 -4.98
N MET A 260 -10.81 18.22 -4.12
CA MET A 260 -11.47 16.91 -4.16
C MET A 260 -12.23 16.69 -5.46
N THR A 261 -12.81 17.75 -6.06
CA THR A 261 -13.50 17.65 -7.36
C THR A 261 -12.53 17.26 -8.46
N LYS A 262 -11.39 17.95 -8.53
CA LYS A 262 -10.33 17.67 -9.50
C LYS A 262 -9.76 16.26 -9.31
N THR A 263 -9.46 15.87 -8.08
CA THR A 263 -8.81 14.57 -7.77
C THR A 263 -9.75 13.39 -8.04
N PHE A 264 -11.03 13.48 -7.63
CA PHE A 264 -12.01 12.45 -7.97
C PHE A 264 -12.35 12.45 -9.47
N GLY A 265 -12.25 13.59 -10.17
CA GLY A 265 -12.30 13.65 -11.63
C GLY A 265 -11.20 12.82 -12.27
N ILE A 266 -9.95 12.97 -11.82
CA ILE A 266 -8.79 12.16 -12.26
C ILE A 266 -9.02 10.66 -12.01
N LEU A 267 -9.46 10.30 -10.80
CA LEU A 267 -9.78 8.92 -10.42
C LEU A 267 -10.83 8.29 -11.35
N LYS A 268 -11.89 9.04 -11.68
CA LYS A 268 -12.96 8.57 -12.57
C LYS A 268 -12.48 8.42 -14.02
N GLN A 269 -11.70 9.37 -14.52
CA GLN A 269 -11.10 9.32 -15.86
C GLN A 269 -10.18 8.09 -16.03
N ALA A 270 -9.49 7.70 -14.97
CA ALA A 270 -8.68 6.47 -14.94
C ALA A 270 -9.51 5.17 -14.80
N ASN A 271 -10.84 5.26 -14.71
CA ASN A 271 -11.73 4.12 -14.44
C ASN A 271 -11.35 3.32 -13.19
N TYR A 272 -10.81 3.98 -12.17
CA TYR A 272 -10.38 3.33 -10.95
C TYR A 272 -11.56 2.70 -10.19
N ARG A 273 -11.40 1.43 -9.77
CA ARG A 273 -12.43 0.63 -9.09
C ARG A 273 -12.01 0.16 -7.71
N GLY A 274 -10.77 0.37 -7.30
CA GLY A 274 -10.24 -0.05 -6.02
C GLY A 274 -10.86 0.67 -4.82
N TYR A 275 -10.32 0.39 -3.65
CA TYR A 275 -10.74 1.00 -2.39
C TYR A 275 -10.19 2.43 -2.27
N CYS A 276 -10.97 3.28 -1.60
CA CYS A 276 -10.57 4.61 -1.16
C CYS A 276 -10.38 4.53 0.36
N SER A 277 -9.15 4.55 0.84
CA SER A 277 -8.81 4.49 2.25
C SER A 277 -8.74 5.88 2.84
N MET A 278 -9.51 6.13 3.89
CA MET A 278 -9.56 7.42 4.57
C MET A 278 -8.31 7.58 5.44
N GLU A 279 -7.49 8.53 5.09
CA GLU A 279 -6.26 8.84 5.81
C GLU A 279 -6.23 10.31 6.23
N PHE A 280 -7.18 10.70 7.11
CA PHE A 280 -7.21 12.04 7.68
C PHE A 280 -5.93 12.29 8.48
N ASP A 281 -5.06 13.17 7.99
CA ASP A 281 -3.75 13.42 8.61
C ASP A 281 -3.63 14.86 9.10
N THR A 282 -4.10 15.07 10.31
CA THR A 282 -3.91 16.30 11.06
C THR A 282 -3.67 15.99 12.53
N HIS A 283 -3.15 16.97 13.26
CA HIS A 283 -3.04 16.86 14.72
C HIS A 283 -4.42 16.93 15.37
N GLY A 284 -4.61 16.14 16.43
CA GLY A 284 -5.81 16.17 17.27
C GLY A 284 -6.76 14.98 17.05
N ASP A 285 -8.04 15.22 17.28
CA ASP A 285 -9.07 14.18 17.20
C ASP A 285 -9.36 13.77 15.76
N PRO A 286 -9.06 12.52 15.33
CA PRO A 286 -9.27 12.07 13.95
C PRO A 286 -10.74 11.80 13.62
N TYR A 287 -11.64 11.65 14.60
CA TYR A 287 -13.02 11.20 14.36
C TYR A 287 -13.87 12.17 13.54
N PRO A 288 -13.92 13.48 13.86
CA PRO A 288 -14.70 14.43 13.04
C PRO A 288 -14.17 14.54 11.61
N GLY A 289 -12.84 14.61 11.46
CA GLY A 289 -12.19 14.71 10.15
C GLY A 289 -12.42 13.47 9.29
N THR A 290 -12.24 12.27 9.86
CA THR A 290 -12.53 11.01 9.17
C THR A 290 -14.01 10.93 8.75
N THR A 291 -14.94 11.37 9.62
CA THR A 291 -16.38 11.39 9.30
C THR A 291 -16.67 12.31 8.11
N ALA A 292 -16.10 13.52 8.11
CA ALA A 292 -16.25 14.48 7.01
C ALA A 292 -15.66 13.93 5.69
N LEU A 293 -14.48 13.32 5.77
CA LEU A 293 -13.78 12.73 4.63
C LEU A 293 -14.57 11.57 4.01
N ILE A 294 -15.19 10.71 4.83
CA ILE A 294 -16.10 9.66 4.38
C ILE A 294 -17.28 10.26 3.62
N ALA A 295 -17.93 11.29 4.18
CA ALA A 295 -19.09 11.92 3.56
C ALA A 295 -18.74 12.53 2.18
N GLN A 296 -17.61 13.24 2.08
CA GLN A 296 -17.09 13.78 0.82
C GLN A 296 -16.80 12.65 -0.18
N THR A 297 -16.09 11.60 0.24
CA THR A 297 -15.74 10.47 -0.62
C THR A 297 -16.98 9.78 -1.18
N LEU A 298 -17.99 9.53 -0.35
CA LEU A 298 -19.26 8.93 -0.78
C LEU A 298 -20.01 9.82 -1.78
N HIS A 299 -20.01 11.15 -1.57
CA HIS A 299 -20.56 12.08 -2.52
C HIS A 299 -19.92 11.95 -3.90
N TYR A 300 -18.58 11.99 -3.96
CA TYR A 300 -17.87 11.90 -5.24
C TYR A 300 -17.94 10.51 -5.88
N LEU A 301 -17.91 9.43 -5.12
CA LEU A 301 -18.06 8.08 -5.68
C LEU A 301 -19.47 7.81 -6.24
N GLY A 302 -20.50 8.40 -5.63
CA GLY A 302 -21.90 8.27 -6.05
C GLY A 302 -22.29 9.19 -7.21
N SER A 303 -21.53 10.25 -7.50
CA SER A 303 -21.81 11.19 -8.57
C SER A 303 -21.40 10.62 -9.93
N PRO A 304 -22.13 10.94 -11.05
CA PRO A 304 -21.69 10.58 -12.39
C PRO A 304 -20.31 11.14 -12.70
N ALA A 305 -19.60 10.53 -13.63
CA ALA A 305 -18.40 11.13 -14.21
C ALA A 305 -18.80 12.39 -14.98
N SER A 306 -18.22 13.54 -14.65
CA SER A 306 -18.39 14.80 -15.37
C SER A 306 -17.57 14.82 -16.66
#